data_cb0745e4dd8a2f1aafd7e607a647b756
#
_entry.id   cb0745e4dd8a2f1aafd7e607a647b756
#
_cell.length_a   1.000
_cell.length_b   1.000
_cell.length_c   1.000
_cell.angle_alpha   90.00
_cell.angle_beta   90.00
_cell.angle_gamma   90.00
#
_symmetry.space_group_name_H-M   'P 1'
#
loop_
_entity.id
_entity.type
_entity.pdbx_description
1 polymer ?
#
loop_
_entity_poly.entity_id
_entity_poly.type
_entity_poly.pdbx_seq_one_letter_code
_entity_poly.pdbx_strand_id
1 'polypeptide(L)'
;NSLTSRADVFLPGATWMEKAGTFENVDGILQSFEQAIEPVDYCKSEAQIAMDLQSALSGQKPTVFNAAATRQAMASQAALDRFVSDVTLPKVPQTVESDMSIIEL
;
A
#
# COMPACT_ATOMS: atom_id res chain seq x y z
N ASN A 1 -19.94 -14.04 -2.33
CA ASN A 1 -19.61 -15.44 -2.09
C ASN A 1 -20.21 -15.95 -0.78
N SER A 2 -20.05 -17.22 -0.48
CA SER A 2 -20.63 -17.82 0.72
C SER A 2 -20.08 -17.26 2.02
N LEU A 3 -18.87 -16.75 2.02
CA LEU A 3 -18.24 -16.15 3.19
C LEU A 3 -18.82 -14.77 3.49
N THR A 4 -18.95 -13.93 2.48
CA THR A 4 -19.52 -12.59 2.64
C THR A 4 -20.98 -12.64 3.06
N SER A 5 -21.75 -13.62 2.60
CA SER A 5 -23.16 -13.77 2.98
C SER A 5 -23.35 -14.19 4.44
N ARG A 6 -22.30 -14.70 5.11
CA ARG A 6 -22.31 -15.10 6.53
C ARG A 6 -21.70 -14.07 7.46
N ALA A 7 -21.04 -13.04 6.90
CA ALA A 7 -20.37 -12.03 7.70
C ALA A 7 -21.39 -11.05 8.28
N ASP A 8 -21.23 -10.67 9.55
CA ASP A 8 -22.00 -9.59 10.15
C ASP A 8 -21.50 -8.23 9.71
N VAL A 9 -20.20 -8.12 9.42
CA VAL A 9 -19.55 -6.92 8.91
C VAL A 9 -18.65 -7.31 7.75
N PHE A 10 -18.71 -6.54 6.67
CA PHE A 10 -17.89 -6.72 5.48
C PHE A 10 -17.11 -5.44 5.22
N LEU A 11 -15.77 -5.54 5.21
CA LEU A 11 -14.87 -4.42 4.93
C LEU A 11 -14.21 -4.68 3.57
N PRO A 12 -14.55 -3.90 2.52
CA PRO A 12 -13.99 -4.14 1.20
C PRO A 12 -12.52 -3.72 1.13
N GLY A 13 -11.66 -4.65 0.71
CA GLY A 13 -10.24 -4.42 0.53
C GLY A 13 -9.90 -3.99 -0.89
N ALA A 14 -8.82 -3.22 -1.03
CA ALA A 14 -8.27 -2.81 -2.32
C ALA A 14 -7.43 -3.93 -2.93
N THR A 15 -7.38 -4.00 -4.24
CA THR A 15 -6.49 -4.92 -4.95
C THR A 15 -5.05 -4.40 -4.88
N TRP A 16 -4.08 -5.23 -5.29
CA TRP A 16 -2.66 -4.86 -5.25
C TRP A 16 -2.35 -3.66 -6.17
N MET A 17 -3.09 -3.45 -7.24
CA MET A 17 -2.92 -2.30 -8.14
C MET A 17 -3.49 -1.00 -7.55
N GLU A 18 -4.40 -1.10 -6.62
CA GLU A 18 -5.14 0.01 -6.01
C GLU A 18 -4.51 0.51 -4.72
N LYS A 19 -3.32 0.03 -4.38
CA LYS A 19 -2.64 0.38 -3.13
C LYS A 19 -1.13 0.43 -3.31
N ALA A 20 -0.45 1.10 -2.38
CA ALA A 20 1.00 1.07 -2.25
C ALA A 20 1.40 0.14 -1.11
N GLY A 21 2.60 -0.40 -1.18
CA GLY A 21 3.09 -1.29 -0.13
C GLY A 21 4.46 -1.85 -0.42
N THR A 22 4.81 -2.91 0.30
CA THR A 22 6.07 -3.63 0.13
C THR A 22 5.80 -5.13 0.19
N PHE A 23 6.31 -5.86 -0.79
CA PHE A 23 6.26 -7.31 -0.82
C PHE A 23 7.64 -7.90 -0.58
N GLU A 24 7.68 -9.05 0.06
CA GLU A 24 8.87 -9.88 0.14
C GLU A 24 8.67 -11.10 -0.77
N ASN A 25 9.64 -11.34 -1.68
CA ASN A 25 9.57 -12.48 -2.58
C ASN A 25 10.12 -13.75 -1.91
N VAL A 26 10.11 -14.87 -2.65
CA VAL A 26 10.59 -16.16 -2.15
C VAL A 26 12.07 -16.14 -1.78
N ASP A 27 12.86 -15.26 -2.37
CA ASP A 27 14.29 -15.10 -2.09
C ASP A 27 14.57 -14.11 -0.94
N GLY A 28 13.55 -13.62 -0.28
CA GLY A 28 13.68 -12.67 0.82
C GLY A 28 13.97 -11.24 0.39
N ILE A 29 13.75 -10.90 -0.88
CA ILE A 29 13.98 -9.55 -1.41
C ILE A 29 12.74 -8.70 -1.16
N LEU A 30 12.93 -7.56 -0.50
CA LEU A 30 11.88 -6.58 -0.25
C LEU A 30 11.78 -5.62 -1.42
N GLN A 31 10.60 -5.50 -2.00
CA GLN A 31 10.33 -4.64 -3.13
C GLN A 31 9.12 -3.76 -2.82
N SER A 32 9.30 -2.45 -2.86
CA SER A 32 8.18 -1.53 -2.70
C SER A 32 7.50 -1.28 -4.04
N PHE A 33 6.20 -1.00 -3.99
CA PHE A 33 5.40 -0.68 -5.15
C PHE A 33 4.47 0.48 -4.84
N GLU A 34 4.09 1.20 -5.88
CA GLU A 34 3.21 2.35 -5.79
C GLU A 34 1.82 2.00 -6.33
N GLN A 35 0.84 2.77 -5.89
CA GLN A 35 -0.53 2.65 -6.38
C GLN A 35 -0.58 3.01 -7.87
N ALA A 36 -1.19 2.14 -8.67
CA ALA A 36 -1.29 2.33 -10.11
C ALA A 36 -2.65 2.90 -10.55
N ILE A 37 -3.72 2.52 -9.86
CA ILE A 37 -5.09 2.95 -10.18
C ILE A 37 -5.83 3.31 -8.89
N GLU A 38 -6.89 4.10 -9.02
CA GLU A 38 -7.74 4.43 -7.89
C GLU A 38 -8.55 3.21 -7.42
N PRO A 39 -8.77 3.06 -6.11
CA PRO A 39 -9.62 1.99 -5.59
C PRO A 39 -11.06 2.13 -6.09
N VAL A 40 -11.71 1.00 -6.26
CA VAL A 40 -13.13 0.96 -6.62
C VAL A 40 -13.98 1.32 -5.41
N ASP A 41 -14.85 2.31 -5.56
CA ASP A 41 -15.84 2.75 -4.55
C ASP A 41 -15.21 2.98 -3.17
N TYR A 42 -15.63 2.20 -2.16
CA TYR A 42 -15.18 2.34 -0.77
C TYR A 42 -14.04 1.39 -0.40
N CYS A 43 -13.44 0.72 -1.38
CA CYS A 43 -12.33 -0.19 -1.11
C CYS A 43 -11.11 0.56 -0.60
N LYS A 44 -10.49 0.03 0.45
CA LYS A 44 -9.27 0.59 1.05
C LYS A 44 -8.23 -0.51 1.21
N SER A 45 -6.96 -0.12 1.25
CA SER A 45 -5.91 -1.08 1.61
C SER A 45 -6.14 -1.63 3.00
N GLU A 46 -5.68 -2.85 3.26
CA GLU A 46 -5.80 -3.48 4.57
C GLU A 46 -5.12 -2.65 5.67
N ALA A 47 -4.00 -2.00 5.33
CA ALA A 47 -3.31 -1.09 6.24
C ALA A 47 -4.18 0.12 6.61
N GLN A 48 -4.85 0.73 5.62
CA GLN A 48 -5.75 1.85 5.89
C GLN A 48 -6.94 1.41 6.75
N ILE A 49 -7.50 0.24 6.47
CA ILE A 49 -8.60 -0.33 7.26
C ILE A 49 -8.15 -0.53 8.72
N ALA A 50 -6.96 -1.10 8.93
CA ALA A 50 -6.43 -1.31 10.28
C ALA A 50 -6.22 0.02 11.03
N MET A 51 -5.70 1.03 10.36
CA MET A 51 -5.52 2.37 10.94
C MET A 51 -6.86 3.03 11.29
N ASP A 52 -7.85 2.90 10.42
CA ASP A 52 -9.19 3.43 10.65
C ASP A 52 -9.86 2.76 11.86
N LEU A 53 -9.73 1.44 11.97
CA LEU A 53 -10.25 0.69 13.12
C LEU A 53 -9.54 1.11 14.41
N GLN A 54 -8.23 1.26 14.40
CA GLN A 54 -7.47 1.73 15.55
C GLN A 54 -7.90 3.13 15.97
N SER A 55 -8.07 4.03 15.02
CA SER A 55 -8.55 5.40 15.30
C SER A 55 -9.94 5.40 15.92
N ALA A 56 -10.85 4.58 15.39
CA ALA A 56 -12.20 4.46 15.92
C ALA A 56 -12.22 3.94 17.36
N LEU A 57 -11.38 2.94 17.65
CA LEU A 57 -11.29 2.35 19.00
C LEU A 57 -10.64 3.29 20.02
N SER A 58 -9.69 4.11 19.60
CA SER A 58 -8.97 5.04 20.49
C SER A 58 -9.60 6.43 20.56
N GLY A 59 -10.63 6.71 19.75
CA GLY A 59 -11.27 8.02 19.68
C GLY A 59 -10.44 9.09 18.98
N GLN A 60 -9.38 8.71 18.29
CA GLN A 60 -8.52 9.61 17.52
C GLN A 60 -9.06 9.84 16.12
N LYS A 61 -8.63 10.94 15.48
CA LYS A 61 -8.99 11.23 14.10
C LYS A 61 -8.33 10.22 13.16
N PRO A 62 -9.03 9.77 12.12
CA PRO A 62 -8.42 8.92 11.08
C PRO A 62 -7.26 9.64 10.38
N THR A 63 -6.22 8.86 10.05
CA THR A 63 -5.06 9.33 9.29
C THR A 63 -4.94 8.54 7.99
N VAL A 64 -4.29 9.13 7.01
CA VAL A 64 -4.06 8.49 5.71
C VAL A 64 -2.83 7.60 5.79
N PHE A 65 -2.95 6.36 5.33
CA PHE A 65 -1.84 5.42 5.25
C PHE A 65 -0.78 5.93 4.26
N ASN A 66 0.48 5.87 4.70
CA ASN A 66 1.65 6.17 3.86
C ASN A 66 2.64 5.01 3.99
N ALA A 67 2.89 4.32 2.87
CA ALA A 67 3.72 3.12 2.88
C ALA A 67 5.17 3.40 3.31
N ALA A 68 5.76 4.51 2.84
CA ALA A 68 7.13 4.87 3.20
C ALA A 68 7.26 5.21 4.69
N ALA A 69 6.33 6.01 5.22
CA ALA A 69 6.32 6.37 6.64
C ALA A 69 6.11 5.12 7.51
N THR A 70 5.27 4.20 7.08
CA THR A 70 5.03 2.95 7.79
C THR A 70 6.28 2.06 7.81
N ARG A 71 7.00 1.94 6.68
CA ARG A 71 8.27 1.21 6.64
C ARG A 71 9.28 1.80 7.63
N GLN A 72 9.41 3.12 7.67
CA GLN A 72 10.30 3.80 8.60
C GLN A 72 9.93 3.55 10.06
N ALA A 73 8.64 3.57 10.36
CA ALA A 73 8.15 3.27 11.71
C ALA A 73 8.44 1.81 12.11
N MET A 74 8.24 0.87 11.19
CA MET A 74 8.57 -0.54 11.41
C MET A 74 10.05 -0.75 11.67
N ALA A 75 10.92 -0.04 10.96
CA ALA A 75 12.37 -0.16 11.07
C ALA A 75 12.93 0.31 12.42
N SER A 76 12.13 0.98 13.24
CA SER A 76 12.53 1.31 14.62
C SER A 76 12.68 0.07 15.50
N GLN A 77 12.09 -1.05 15.11
CA GLN A 77 12.26 -2.33 15.78
C GLN A 77 13.43 -3.09 15.12
N ALA A 78 14.36 -3.59 15.93
CA ALA A 78 15.60 -4.20 15.42
C ALA A 78 15.39 -5.33 14.41
N ALA A 79 14.34 -6.14 14.58
CA ALA A 79 14.04 -7.23 13.66
C ALA A 79 13.47 -6.76 12.31
N LEU A 80 13.07 -5.50 12.18
CA LEU A 80 12.40 -4.94 11.01
C LEU A 80 13.19 -3.81 10.35
N ASP A 81 14.45 -3.61 10.73
CA ASP A 81 15.31 -2.55 10.18
C ASP A 81 15.58 -2.69 8.68
N ARG A 82 15.53 -3.90 8.15
CA ARG A 82 15.67 -4.18 6.72
C ARG A 82 14.56 -3.53 5.85
N PHE A 83 13.44 -3.14 6.44
CA PHE A 83 12.38 -2.42 5.73
C PHE A 83 12.78 -1.00 5.33
N VAL A 84 13.90 -0.50 5.80
CA VAL A 84 14.53 0.75 5.33
C VAL A 84 15.81 0.46 4.57
N SER A 85 16.69 -0.39 5.11
CA SER A 85 18.04 -0.60 4.54
C SER A 85 18.03 -1.43 3.25
N ASP A 86 17.12 -2.40 3.12
CA ASP A 86 17.19 -3.43 2.08
C ASP A 86 16.03 -3.39 1.07
N VAL A 87 15.21 -2.33 1.11
CA VAL A 87 14.04 -2.23 0.22
C VAL A 87 14.45 -1.69 -1.15
N THR A 88 14.09 -2.43 -2.20
CA THR A 88 14.21 -1.95 -3.57
C THR A 88 13.02 -1.03 -3.88
N LEU A 89 13.30 0.20 -4.26
CA LEU A 89 12.29 1.20 -4.61
C LEU A 89 11.97 1.12 -6.11
N PRO A 90 10.74 1.49 -6.52
CA PRO A 90 10.39 1.54 -7.93
C PRO A 90 11.25 2.58 -8.66
N LYS A 91 11.63 2.27 -9.89
CA LYS A 91 12.38 3.20 -10.75
C LYS A 91 11.45 4.26 -11.30
N VAL A 92 11.88 5.51 -11.27
CA VAL A 92 11.15 6.60 -11.90
C VAL A 92 11.32 6.50 -13.42
N PRO A 93 10.23 6.52 -14.22
CA PRO A 93 10.35 6.53 -15.67
C PRO A 93 11.12 7.78 -16.15
N GLN A 94 12.10 7.59 -17.05
CA GLN A 94 12.99 8.66 -17.47
C GLN A 94 12.60 9.32 -18.79
N THR A 95 11.62 8.77 -19.52
CA THR A 95 11.35 9.14 -20.90
C THR A 95 9.92 9.57 -21.17
N VAL A 96 9.22 10.06 -20.15
CA VAL A 96 7.78 10.40 -20.25
C VAL A 96 7.53 11.48 -21.33
N GLU A 97 8.37 12.51 -21.40
CA GLU A 97 8.18 13.61 -22.36
C GLU A 97 8.37 13.17 -23.80
N SER A 98 9.39 12.36 -24.09
CA SER A 98 9.61 11.86 -25.44
C SER A 98 8.53 10.88 -25.89
N ASP A 99 8.04 10.08 -24.97
CA ASP A 99 6.94 9.15 -25.26
C ASP A 99 5.63 9.88 -25.55
N MET A 100 5.35 10.93 -24.80
CA MET A 100 4.17 11.77 -25.02
C MET A 100 4.19 12.48 -26.37
N SER A 101 5.35 12.95 -26.82
CA SER A 101 5.48 13.61 -28.13
C SER A 101 5.24 12.64 -29.29
N ILE A 102 5.53 11.36 -29.12
CA ILE A 102 5.24 10.30 -30.09
C ILE A 102 3.74 10.00 -30.15
N ILE A 103 3.07 10.03 -29.02
CA ILE A 103 1.63 9.73 -28.92
C ILE A 103 0.79 10.83 -29.55
N GLU A 104 1.23 12.06 -29.53
CA GLU A 104 0.52 13.21 -30.13
C GLU A 104 0.52 13.22 -31.66
N LEU A 105 1.32 12.40 -32.27
CA LEU A 105 1.34 12.26 -33.71
C LEU A 105 0.21 11.39 -34.22
#